data_20f729c85393d5f5422c4600a49ac745
#
_entry.id   20f729c85393d5f5422c4600a49ac745
#
_cell.length_a   1.000
_cell.length_b   1.000
_cell.length_c   1.000
_cell.angle_alpha   90.00
_cell.angle_beta   90.00
_cell.angle_gamma   90.00
#
_symmetry.space_group_name_H-M   'P 1'
#
loop_
_entity.id
_entity.type
_entity.pdbx_description
1 polymer ?
#
loop_
_entity_poly.entity_id
_entity_poly.type
_entity_poly.pdbx_seq_one_letter_code
_entity_poly.pdbx_strand_id
1 'polypeptide(L)'
;MRHGGLGRKLHDALKQCLVAMGITNMCALIAVPHDKDDEYLTHNSQDFHAHMGYRLVGAFDRCAQKFGRWYDMCWMELVLAERVPNQPKPTWFPALVAQGFKPTI
;
A
#
# COMPACT_ATOMS: atom_id res chain seq x y z
N MET A 1 10.81 -11.00 10.18
CA MET A 1 10.54 -10.28 10.32
C MET A 1 9.94 -9.48 9.98
N ARG A 2 9.79 -9.45 9.97
CA ARG A 2 9.26 -8.79 9.86
C ARG A 2 9.08 -7.58 10.22
N HIS A 3 9.14 -7.20 10.88
CA HIS A 3 9.21 -5.92 11.48
C HIS A 3 10.58 -5.25 11.34
N GLY A 4 11.42 -5.80 10.52
CA GLY A 4 12.68 -5.17 10.23
C GLY A 4 12.45 -3.87 9.48
N GLY A 5 13.32 -2.90 9.62
CA GLY A 5 13.18 -1.63 8.96
C GLY A 5 13.16 -1.69 7.43
N LEU A 6 13.53 -2.83 6.84
CA LEU A 6 13.62 -2.95 5.38
C LEU A 6 12.27 -2.76 4.70
N GLY A 7 11.20 -3.40 5.19
CA GLY A 7 9.88 -3.26 4.61
C GLY A 7 9.40 -1.80 4.66
N ARG A 8 9.62 -1.14 5.79
CA ARG A 8 9.29 0.27 5.95
C ARG A 8 10.12 1.16 5.02
N LYS A 9 11.40 0.88 4.92
CA LYS A 9 12.30 1.65 4.05
C LYS A 9 11.89 1.55 2.59
N LEU A 10 11.56 0.34 2.13
CA LEU A 10 11.10 0.13 0.76
C LEU A 10 9.77 0.84 0.51
N HIS A 11 8.85 0.78 1.46
CA HIS A 11 7.58 1.47 1.35
C HIS A 11 7.77 2.99 1.31
N ASP A 12 8.64 3.52 2.16
CA ASP A 12 8.95 4.96 2.18
C ASP A 12 9.58 5.41 0.87
N ALA A 13 10.48 4.59 0.29
CA ALA A 13 11.06 4.88 -1.00
C ALA A 13 10.00 4.91 -2.11
N LEU A 14 9.06 3.96 -2.09
CA LEU A 14 7.94 3.94 -3.03
C LEU A 14 7.08 5.21 -2.89
N LYS A 15 6.79 5.62 -1.67
CA LYS A 15 6.04 6.86 -1.43
C LYS A 15 6.76 8.07 -2.04
N GLN A 16 8.07 8.16 -1.85
CA GLN A 16 8.86 9.26 -2.42
C GLN A 16 8.74 9.28 -3.94
N CYS A 17 8.83 8.11 -4.57
CA CYS A 17 8.68 8.00 -6.01
C CYS A 17 7.31 8.48 -6.47
N LEU A 18 6.25 8.05 -5.80
CA LEU A 18 4.90 8.40 -6.19
C LEU A 18 4.60 9.88 -5.98
N VAL A 19 5.04 10.44 -4.86
CA VAL A 19 4.89 11.88 -4.61
C VAL A 19 5.64 12.69 -5.67
N ALA A 20 6.85 12.28 -6.01
CA ALA A 20 7.63 12.97 -7.03
C ALA A 20 6.99 12.87 -8.41
N MET A 21 6.25 11.80 -8.69
CA MET A 21 5.49 11.63 -9.93
C MET A 21 4.20 12.45 -9.96
N GLY A 22 3.79 13.00 -8.84
CA GLY A 22 2.53 13.74 -8.76
C GLY A 22 1.32 12.88 -8.39
N ILE A 23 1.55 11.68 -7.88
CA ILE A 23 0.48 10.80 -7.41
C ILE A 23 0.04 11.25 -6.02
N THR A 24 -1.26 11.33 -5.79
CA THR A 24 -1.80 11.88 -4.56
C THR A 24 -2.20 10.85 -3.52
N ASN A 25 -2.36 9.60 -3.91
CA ASN A 25 -2.76 8.55 -2.96
C ASN A 25 -2.31 7.18 -3.42
N MET A 26 -2.19 6.28 -2.44
CA MET A 26 -1.88 4.87 -2.65
C MET A 26 -3.01 4.04 -2.09
N CYS A 27 -3.38 2.98 -2.79
CA CYS A 27 -4.36 2.03 -2.30
C CYS A 27 -3.72 0.65 -2.19
N ALA A 28 -4.09 -0.08 -1.17
CA ALA A 28 -3.64 -1.44 -0.97
C ALA A 28 -4.85 -2.36 -0.87
N LEU A 29 -4.80 -3.46 -1.63
CA LEU A 29 -5.79 -4.52 -1.53
C LEU A 29 -5.14 -5.68 -0.79
N ILE A 30 -5.66 -6.01 0.36
CA ILE A 30 -5.01 -6.92 1.30
C ILE A 30 -5.94 -8.09 1.62
N ALA A 31 -5.44 -9.31 1.47
CA ALA A 31 -6.14 -10.49 1.94
C ALA A 31 -5.99 -10.60 3.45
N VAL A 32 -7.10 -10.78 4.13
CA VAL A 32 -7.11 -10.95 5.58
C VAL A 32 -7.83 -12.23 5.95
N PRO A 33 -7.41 -12.91 7.02
CA PRO A 33 -8.08 -14.14 7.42
C PRO A 33 -9.50 -13.85 7.88
N HIS A 34 -10.42 -14.66 7.40
CA HIS A 34 -11.80 -14.61 7.87
C HIS A 34 -11.91 -15.22 9.27
N ASP A 35 -11.15 -16.29 9.49
CA ASP A 35 -11.11 -17.00 10.77
C ASP A 35 -9.93 -16.51 11.61
N LYS A 36 -10.13 -16.42 12.93
CA LYS A 36 -9.08 -15.93 13.83
C LYS A 36 -7.86 -16.85 13.87
N ASP A 37 -8.06 -18.13 13.68
CA ASP A 37 -7.02 -19.14 13.84
C ASP A 37 -6.50 -19.65 12.50
N ASP A 38 -6.47 -18.80 11.49
CA ASP A 38 -5.96 -19.18 10.19
C ASP A 38 -4.45 -19.40 10.28
N GLU A 39 -4.00 -20.59 9.86
CA GLU A 39 -2.59 -20.97 9.92
C GLU A 39 -1.77 -20.49 8.74
N TYR A 40 -2.42 -20.05 7.67
CA TYR A 40 -1.74 -19.63 6.44
C TYR A 40 -1.59 -18.13 6.30
N LEU A 41 -2.50 -17.38 6.90
CA LEU A 41 -2.54 -15.94 6.75
C LEU A 41 -2.83 -15.28 8.09
N THR A 42 -2.13 -14.19 8.35
CA THR A 42 -2.30 -13.41 9.57
C THR A 42 -2.77 -12.01 9.23
N HIS A 43 -3.04 -11.20 10.25
CA HIS A 43 -3.39 -9.79 10.07
C HIS A 43 -2.16 -8.90 9.92
N ASN A 44 -0.95 -9.47 9.79
CA ASN A 44 0.28 -8.69 9.77
C ASN A 44 0.32 -7.65 8.65
N SER A 45 -0.16 -8.01 7.44
CA SER A 45 -0.15 -7.06 6.33
C SER A 45 -1.08 -5.88 6.57
N GLN A 46 -2.28 -6.15 7.09
CA GLN A 46 -3.23 -5.10 7.44
C GLN A 46 -2.66 -4.20 8.54
N ASP A 47 -2.09 -4.81 9.57
CA ASP A 47 -1.49 -4.08 10.68
C ASP A 47 -0.31 -3.24 10.20
N PHE A 48 0.53 -3.79 9.32
CA PHE A 48 1.65 -3.05 8.74
C PHE A 48 1.16 -1.79 8.02
N HIS A 49 0.14 -1.93 7.16
CA HIS A 49 -0.38 -0.79 6.42
C HIS A 49 -1.04 0.23 7.34
N ALA A 50 -1.79 -0.24 8.35
CA ALA A 50 -2.39 0.66 9.33
C ALA A 50 -1.31 1.45 10.09
N HIS A 51 -0.22 0.78 10.45
CA HIS A 51 0.90 1.40 11.15
C HIS A 51 1.61 2.43 10.27
N MET A 52 1.61 2.23 8.96
CA MET A 52 2.19 3.16 8.00
C MET A 52 1.28 4.35 7.68
N GLY A 53 0.10 4.41 8.27
CA GLY A 53 -0.81 5.54 8.13
C GLY A 53 -1.98 5.30 7.18
N TYR A 54 -2.14 4.09 6.67
CA TYR A 54 -3.28 3.77 5.83
C TYR A 54 -4.56 3.71 6.66
N ARG A 55 -5.66 4.15 6.06
CA ARG A 55 -6.99 3.97 6.66
C ARG A 55 -7.74 2.86 5.96
N LEU A 56 -8.59 2.16 6.68
CA LEU A 56 -9.45 1.15 6.09
C LEU A 56 -10.57 1.84 5.32
N VAL A 57 -10.71 1.50 4.05
CA VAL A 57 -11.77 2.03 3.20
C VAL A 57 -12.98 1.11 3.25
N GLY A 58 -12.77 -0.19 3.16
CA GLY A 58 -13.84 -1.16 3.20
C GLY A 58 -13.30 -2.57 3.06
N ALA A 59 -14.19 -3.53 3.23
CA ALA A 59 -13.83 -4.93 3.17
C ALA A 59 -14.87 -5.73 2.38
N PHE A 60 -14.40 -6.77 1.71
CA PHE A 60 -15.24 -7.72 1.00
C PHE A 60 -15.22 -9.04 1.75
N ASP A 61 -16.39 -9.56 2.03
CA ASP A 61 -16.53 -10.80 2.77
C ASP A 61 -16.23 -12.00 1.87
N ARG A 62 -15.24 -12.79 2.27
CA ARG A 62 -14.92 -14.09 1.66
C ARG A 62 -14.97 -14.07 0.13
N CYS A 63 -14.26 -13.12 -0.47
CA CYS A 63 -14.27 -12.95 -1.91
C CYS A 63 -13.09 -13.61 -2.62
N ALA A 64 -12.13 -14.18 -1.88
CA ALA A 64 -10.97 -14.84 -2.45
C ALA A 64 -10.78 -16.21 -1.81
N GLN A 65 -10.40 -17.20 -2.62
CA GLN A 65 -10.14 -18.54 -2.14
C GLN A 65 -8.68 -18.93 -2.38
N LYS A 66 -8.04 -19.44 -1.33
CA LYS A 66 -6.66 -19.91 -1.38
C LYS A 66 -6.44 -20.93 -0.28
N PHE A 67 -5.60 -21.93 -0.53
CA PHE A 67 -5.31 -22.97 0.45
C PHE A 67 -6.58 -23.72 0.93
N GLY A 68 -7.60 -23.83 0.05
CA GLY A 68 -8.85 -24.47 0.42
C GLY A 68 -9.73 -23.66 1.36
N ARG A 69 -9.41 -22.38 1.56
CA ARG A 69 -10.13 -21.50 2.48
C ARG A 69 -10.58 -20.23 1.79
N TRP A 70 -11.60 -19.61 2.33
CA TRP A 70 -12.06 -18.31 1.86
C TRP A 70 -11.47 -17.22 2.72
N TYR A 71 -11.07 -16.14 2.06
CA TYR A 71 -10.47 -14.99 2.72
C TYR A 71 -11.25 -13.72 2.40
N ASP A 72 -11.28 -12.83 3.38
CA ASP A 72 -11.78 -11.48 3.17
C ASP A 72 -10.71 -10.67 2.45
N MET A 73 -11.13 -9.63 1.73
CA MET A 73 -10.21 -8.67 1.14
C MET A 73 -10.58 -7.30 1.67
N CYS A 74 -9.59 -6.53 2.03
CA CYS A 74 -9.84 -5.15 2.44
C CYS A 74 -9.07 -4.17 1.58
N TRP A 75 -9.67 -3.01 1.36
CA TRP A 75 -9.01 -1.88 0.73
C TRP A 75 -8.54 -0.93 1.81
N MET A 76 -7.28 -0.53 1.72
CA MET A 76 -6.72 0.51 2.59
C MET A 76 -6.15 1.61 1.70
N GLU A 77 -6.18 2.83 2.21
CA GLU A 77 -5.74 4.00 1.45
C GLU A 77 -4.84 4.89 2.28
N LEU A 78 -3.79 5.39 1.64
CA LEU A 78 -2.90 6.39 2.21
C LEU A 78 -2.90 7.61 1.30
N VAL A 79 -3.26 8.76 1.85
CA VAL A 79 -3.19 10.02 1.12
C VAL A 79 -1.77 10.56 1.23
N LEU A 80 -1.15 10.83 0.08
CA LEU A 80 0.24 11.28 0.01
C LEU A 80 0.38 12.80 -0.08
N ALA A 81 -0.58 13.44 -0.74
CA ALA A 81 -0.52 14.87 -0.99
C ALA A 81 -1.91 15.44 -1.19
N GLU A 82 -2.04 16.75 -1.02
CA GLU A 82 -3.30 17.42 -1.28
C GLU A 82 -3.66 17.32 -2.76
N ARG A 83 -4.95 17.17 -3.02
CA ARG A 83 -5.49 17.23 -4.37
C ARG A 83 -5.86 18.66 -4.68
N VAL A 84 -5.46 19.14 -5.86
CA VAL A 84 -5.76 20.49 -6.28
C VAL A 84 -6.58 20.47 -7.56
N PRO A 85 -7.43 21.50 -7.81
CA PRO A 85 -8.12 21.60 -9.10
C PRO A 85 -7.09 21.68 -10.21
N ASN A 86 -7.42 21.06 -11.35
CA ASN A 86 -6.53 21.04 -12.51
C ASN A 86 -5.17 20.40 -12.21
N GLN A 87 -5.18 19.32 -11.44
CA GLN A 87 -3.99 18.56 -11.10
C GLN A 87 -3.24 18.16 -12.37
N PRO A 88 -1.92 18.44 -12.48
CA PRO A 88 -1.15 18.00 -13.63
C PRO A 88 -1.14 16.48 -13.76
N LYS A 89 -0.96 16.00 -14.99
CA LYS A 89 -0.81 14.57 -15.21
C LYS A 89 0.43 14.05 -14.48
N PRO A 90 0.40 12.82 -13.98
CA PRO A 90 1.59 12.24 -13.34
C PRO A 90 2.77 12.19 -14.32
N THR A 91 3.97 12.39 -13.79
CA THR A 91 5.20 12.25 -14.55
C THR A 91 5.60 10.78 -14.59
N TRP A 92 5.94 10.28 -15.77
CA TRP A 92 6.44 8.92 -15.91
C TRP A 92 7.70 8.74 -15.09
N PHE A 93 7.81 7.62 -14.39
CA PHE A 93 8.97 7.36 -13.54
C PHE A 93 10.30 7.41 -14.32
N PRO A 94 10.43 6.79 -15.51
CA PRO A 94 11.69 6.92 -16.28
C PRO A 94 12.08 8.36 -16.60
N ALA A 95 11.08 9.21 -16.90
CA ALA A 95 11.36 10.63 -17.15
C ALA A 95 11.85 11.32 -15.89
N LEU A 96 11.29 10.96 -14.74
CA LEU A 96 11.69 11.52 -13.46
C LEU A 96 13.13 11.14 -13.13
N VAL A 97 13.49 9.87 -13.34
CA VAL A 97 14.86 9.39 -13.13
C VAL A 97 15.83 10.12 -14.05
N ALA A 98 15.44 10.37 -15.31
CA ALA A 98 16.27 11.11 -16.25
C ALA A 98 16.52 12.56 -15.80
N GLN A 99 15.63 13.11 -14.97
CA GLN A 99 15.79 14.44 -14.38
C GLN A 99 16.64 14.43 -13.11
N GLY A 100 17.15 13.27 -12.73
CA GLY A 100 18.03 13.14 -11.58
C GLY A 100 17.36 12.72 -10.27
N PHE A 101 16.09 12.34 -10.31
CA PHE A 101 15.40 11.91 -9.09
C PHE A 101 15.97 10.61 -8.56
N LYS A 102 16.15 10.53 -7.27
CA LYS A 102 16.53 9.31 -6.55
C LYS A 102 15.79 9.27 -5.23
N PRO A 103 15.11 8.15 -4.92
CA PRO A 103 14.52 8.01 -3.59
C PRO A 103 15.62 7.77 -2.56
N THR A 104 15.33 8.17 -1.33
CA THR A 104 16.21 7.88 -0.19
C THR A 104 15.78 6.57 0.44
N ILE A 105 16.72 5.64 0.56
CA ILE A 105 16.46 4.34 1.20
C ILE A 105 17.27 4.21 2.49
#